data_206c4528af14e2b620ffcfadd1fd5185
#
_entry.id   206c4528af14e2b620ffcfadd1fd5185
#
_cell.length_a   1.000
_cell.length_b   1.000
_cell.length_c   1.000
_cell.angle_alpha   90.00
_cell.angle_beta   90.00
_cell.angle_gamma   90.00
#
_symmetry.space_group_name_H-M   'P 1'
#
loop_
_entity.id
_entity.type
_entity.pdbx_description
1 polymer ?
#
loop_
_entity_poly.entity_id
_entity_poly.type
_entity_poly.pdbx_seq_one_letter_code
_entity_poly.pdbx_strand_id
1 'polypeptide(L)'
;MGGRDNVEWRALVLVLAEAAFCMGFGAAVPEQSLREAAWASGFLIGAAVRPAQLSEAAYASTLAQEFNMLEPEDALKWEVVHPEPQSFDFSQADQIVDFATRHGMKIRGHTLVWHRQNPTWLTEGKYTSGELAEILEKHIKTVVGRYRGKIFAWDVVNEAFDELHPGELRSTIWRDQPGIGLAGNGSSYIERCFRWAHEADPQALLFYNEAEAETMNPKSDAIYTMVRDFRQRGVPIDGVGFQMHIAHLHADVASISANINRFAALGVQVHITEMDVAVPVDANGNASAEDLQLQADIYRQIATACVSHRLSYSGCAAIQTWGFTDKYSWIGSHSKKTEGAALLFDRNYRAKPAYLALRNALAAR
;
A
#
# COMPACT_ATOMS: atom_id res chain seq x y z
N MET A 1 -58.00 -62.55 67.64
CA MET A 1 -58.39 -61.15 67.46
C MET A 1 -57.28 -60.48 66.70
N GLY A 2 -57.20 -60.47 65.44
CA GLY A 2 -57.79 -59.66 64.48
C GLY A 2 -56.81 -58.53 64.12
N GLY A 3 -56.02 -58.71 63.11
CA GLY A 3 -55.18 -57.66 62.60
C GLY A 3 -54.91 -57.93 61.13
N ARG A 4 -55.42 -57.10 60.28
CA ARG A 4 -55.40 -57.19 58.80
C ARG A 4 -54.09 -56.72 58.24
N ASP A 5 -53.52 -57.51 57.33
CA ASP A 5 -52.36 -57.16 56.52
C ASP A 5 -52.82 -56.20 55.37
N ASN A 6 -52.14 -55.07 55.26
CA ASN A 6 -52.24 -54.19 54.14
C ASN A 6 -50.97 -54.28 53.30
N VAL A 7 -51.07 -54.87 52.14
CA VAL A 7 -50.00 -54.90 51.07
C VAL A 7 -50.11 -53.63 50.28
N GLU A 8 -49.12 -52.73 50.45
CA GLU A 8 -48.95 -51.54 49.58
C GLU A 8 -48.17 -51.89 48.32
N TRP A 9 -48.78 -51.72 47.17
CA TRP A 9 -48.13 -51.78 45.84
C TRP A 9 -47.42 -50.48 45.62
N ARG A 10 -46.10 -50.44 45.61
CA ARG A 10 -45.28 -49.35 45.12
C ARG A 10 -45.17 -49.42 43.59
N ALA A 11 -45.84 -48.54 42.89
CA ALA A 11 -45.68 -48.37 41.45
C ALA A 11 -44.29 -47.74 41.16
N LEU A 12 -43.47 -48.47 40.42
CA LEU A 12 -42.19 -48.00 39.92
C LEU A 12 -42.44 -47.12 38.70
N VAL A 13 -42.34 -45.75 38.84
CA VAL A 13 -42.40 -44.83 37.72
C VAL A 13 -41.00 -44.73 37.13
N LEU A 14 -40.79 -45.35 35.95
CA LEU A 14 -39.60 -45.10 35.12
C LEU A 14 -39.71 -43.72 34.47
N VAL A 15 -38.91 -42.75 34.92
CA VAL A 15 -38.73 -41.49 34.25
C VAL A 15 -37.65 -41.69 33.18
N LEU A 16 -38.07 -41.81 31.93
CA LEU A 16 -37.16 -41.68 30.77
C LEU A 16 -36.82 -40.23 30.60
N ALA A 17 -35.60 -39.82 30.99
CA ALA A 17 -35.04 -38.53 30.65
C ALA A 17 -34.53 -38.58 29.22
N GLU A 18 -35.29 -38.06 28.27
CA GLU A 18 -34.81 -37.74 26.92
C GLU A 18 -33.80 -36.60 27.05
N ALA A 19 -32.50 -36.91 26.94
CA ALA A 19 -31.46 -35.91 26.73
C ALA A 19 -31.58 -35.37 25.33
N ALA A 20 -32.31 -34.25 25.14
CA ALA A 20 -32.27 -33.48 23.90
C ALA A 20 -30.85 -32.88 23.74
N PHE A 21 -30.05 -33.55 22.93
CA PHE A 21 -28.76 -33.00 22.49
C PHE A 21 -29.05 -31.84 21.52
N CYS A 22 -29.20 -30.64 22.06
CA CYS A 22 -29.19 -29.41 21.26
C CYS A 22 -27.81 -29.27 20.62
N MET A 23 -27.65 -29.82 19.40
CA MET A 23 -26.57 -29.35 18.50
C MET A 23 -26.89 -27.89 18.19
N GLY A 24 -26.32 -26.99 18.95
CA GLY A 24 -26.27 -25.60 18.61
C GLY A 24 -25.42 -25.49 17.35
N PHE A 25 -26.08 -25.36 16.21
CA PHE A 25 -25.45 -24.74 15.04
C PHE A 25 -25.09 -23.31 15.47
N GLY A 26 -23.89 -23.15 16.04
CA GLY A 26 -23.31 -21.82 16.14
C GLY A 26 -23.26 -21.28 14.72
N ALA A 27 -24.05 -20.26 14.44
CA ALA A 27 -23.90 -19.52 13.20
C ALA A 27 -22.42 -19.14 13.13
N ALA A 28 -21.71 -19.63 12.11
CA ALA A 28 -20.35 -19.23 11.86
C ALA A 28 -20.36 -17.70 11.81
N VAL A 29 -19.62 -17.06 12.74
CA VAL A 29 -19.46 -15.62 12.69
C VAL A 29 -18.91 -15.33 11.29
N PRO A 30 -19.53 -14.45 10.48
CA PRO A 30 -19.04 -14.13 9.18
C PRO A 30 -17.55 -13.79 9.28
N GLU A 31 -16.74 -14.40 8.45
CA GLU A 31 -15.31 -14.21 8.52
C GLU A 31 -15.02 -12.74 8.18
N GLN A 32 -14.37 -12.02 9.11
CA GLN A 32 -14.08 -10.58 8.99
C GLN A 32 -13.29 -10.32 7.72
N SER A 33 -13.70 -9.33 6.93
CA SER A 33 -12.95 -8.89 5.75
C SER A 33 -11.61 -8.25 6.14
N LEU A 34 -10.68 -8.16 5.20
CA LEU A 34 -9.40 -7.48 5.39
C LEU A 34 -9.61 -6.00 5.78
N ARG A 35 -10.58 -5.34 5.14
CA ARG A 35 -11.02 -3.96 5.45
C ARG A 35 -11.49 -3.82 6.90
N GLU A 36 -12.31 -4.74 7.38
CA GLU A 36 -12.85 -4.71 8.75
C GLU A 36 -11.74 -4.96 9.78
N ALA A 37 -10.83 -5.91 9.52
CA ALA A 37 -9.68 -6.18 10.36
C ALA A 37 -8.77 -4.94 10.48
N ALA A 38 -8.46 -4.30 9.37
CA ALA A 38 -7.68 -3.07 9.33
C ALA A 38 -8.41 -1.91 10.03
N TRP A 39 -9.70 -1.74 9.79
CA TRP A 39 -10.50 -0.69 10.41
C TRP A 39 -10.55 -0.82 11.93
N ALA A 40 -10.75 -2.02 12.43
CA ALA A 40 -10.79 -2.31 13.87
C ALA A 40 -9.47 -1.94 14.58
N SER A 41 -8.34 -2.07 13.89
CA SER A 41 -7.03 -1.64 14.37
C SER A 41 -6.71 -0.16 14.06
N GLY A 42 -7.59 0.56 13.35
CA GLY A 42 -7.38 1.93 12.85
C GLY A 42 -6.25 2.00 11.82
N PHE A 43 -6.03 0.94 11.06
CA PHE A 43 -4.99 0.77 10.07
C PHE A 43 -5.53 1.01 8.65
N LEU A 44 -4.66 1.40 7.73
CA LEU A 44 -5.03 1.50 6.32
C LEU A 44 -4.53 0.28 5.57
N ILE A 45 -5.44 -0.35 4.82
CA ILE A 45 -5.13 -1.42 3.87
C ILE A 45 -5.56 -0.99 2.48
N GLY A 46 -4.64 -1.01 1.52
CA GLY A 46 -4.87 -0.46 0.20
C GLY A 46 -4.44 -1.36 -0.95
N ALA A 47 -4.84 -0.96 -2.15
CA ALA A 47 -4.38 -1.56 -3.39
C ALA A 47 -4.18 -0.49 -4.48
N ALA A 48 -3.14 -0.65 -5.31
CA ALA A 48 -2.99 0.09 -6.55
C ALA A 48 -3.99 -0.42 -7.58
N VAL A 49 -4.60 0.50 -8.35
CA VAL A 49 -5.68 0.17 -9.28
C VAL A 49 -5.58 0.95 -10.58
N ARG A 50 -6.10 0.35 -11.66
CA ARG A 50 -6.31 1.00 -12.96
C ARG A 50 -7.81 1.19 -13.21
N PRO A 51 -8.25 2.31 -13.79
CA PRO A 51 -9.68 2.59 -13.96
C PRO A 51 -10.38 1.56 -14.85
N ALA A 52 -9.71 1.00 -15.86
CA ALA A 52 -10.30 -0.01 -16.73
C ALA A 52 -10.75 -1.27 -15.98
N GLN A 53 -10.08 -1.64 -14.91
CA GLN A 53 -10.40 -2.82 -14.09
C GLN A 53 -11.67 -2.61 -13.26
N LEU A 54 -12.02 -1.37 -12.92
CA LEU A 54 -13.22 -1.03 -12.15
C LEU A 54 -14.53 -1.34 -12.88
N SER A 55 -14.47 -1.56 -14.19
CA SER A 55 -15.62 -1.98 -14.99
C SER A 55 -15.95 -3.48 -14.82
N GLU A 56 -15.03 -4.28 -14.31
CA GLU A 56 -15.27 -5.69 -14.00
C GLU A 56 -15.95 -5.83 -12.63
N ALA A 57 -17.17 -6.36 -12.63
CA ALA A 57 -17.98 -6.41 -11.41
C ALA A 57 -17.32 -7.19 -10.27
N ALA A 58 -16.64 -8.32 -10.56
CA ALA A 58 -15.94 -9.11 -9.55
C ALA A 58 -14.74 -8.33 -8.96
N TYR A 59 -13.99 -7.63 -9.81
CA TYR A 59 -12.88 -6.77 -9.36
C TYR A 59 -13.40 -5.66 -8.44
N ALA A 60 -14.38 -4.89 -8.91
CA ALA A 60 -14.92 -3.75 -8.17
C ALA A 60 -15.56 -4.15 -6.83
N SER A 61 -16.29 -5.26 -6.79
CA SER A 61 -16.91 -5.75 -5.55
C SER A 61 -15.88 -6.23 -4.54
N THR A 62 -14.88 -7.02 -4.95
CA THR A 62 -13.80 -7.48 -4.07
C THR A 62 -13.01 -6.30 -3.52
N LEU A 63 -12.65 -5.34 -4.38
CA LEU A 63 -11.92 -4.15 -3.99
C LEU A 63 -12.67 -3.33 -2.92
N ALA A 64 -13.97 -3.07 -3.13
CA ALA A 64 -14.79 -2.31 -2.20
C ALA A 64 -15.00 -3.03 -0.86
N GLN A 65 -15.08 -4.36 -0.87
CA GLN A 65 -15.28 -5.17 0.32
C GLN A 65 -14.01 -5.29 1.17
N GLU A 66 -12.85 -5.45 0.53
CA GLU A 66 -11.63 -5.87 1.20
C GLU A 66 -10.67 -4.73 1.55
N PHE A 67 -10.80 -3.55 0.92
CA PHE A 67 -9.84 -2.46 1.09
C PHE A 67 -10.50 -1.17 1.57
N ASN A 68 -9.76 -0.37 2.35
CA ASN A 68 -10.20 0.95 2.82
C ASN A 68 -9.37 2.11 2.25
N MET A 69 -8.42 1.81 1.35
CA MET A 69 -7.58 2.78 0.66
C MET A 69 -7.33 2.34 -0.78
N LEU A 70 -7.19 3.30 -1.70
CA LEU A 70 -6.81 3.10 -3.09
C LEU A 70 -5.65 3.99 -3.50
N GLU A 71 -4.93 3.54 -4.54
CA GLU A 71 -3.89 4.30 -5.23
C GLU A 71 -4.05 4.14 -6.74
N PRO A 72 -4.03 5.22 -7.53
CA PRO A 72 -3.94 5.11 -8.99
C PRO A 72 -2.58 4.55 -9.40
N GLU A 73 -2.56 3.38 -10.08
CA GLU A 73 -1.32 2.76 -10.55
C GLU A 73 -0.59 3.62 -11.59
N ASP A 74 -1.33 4.22 -12.54
CA ASP A 74 -0.77 5.03 -13.62
C ASP A 74 -1.46 6.40 -13.79
N ALA A 75 -2.72 6.53 -13.38
CA ALA A 75 -3.60 7.64 -13.78
C ALA A 75 -3.16 9.04 -13.30
N LEU A 76 -2.25 9.13 -12.33
CA LEU A 76 -1.66 10.39 -11.87
C LEU A 76 -0.19 10.57 -12.29
N LYS A 77 0.39 9.65 -13.05
CA LYS A 77 1.72 9.82 -13.63
C LYS A 77 1.70 10.83 -14.77
N TRP A 78 2.81 11.53 -14.99
CA TRP A 78 2.91 12.66 -15.92
C TRP A 78 2.37 12.37 -17.32
N GLU A 79 2.77 11.24 -17.93
CA GLU A 79 2.35 10.91 -19.30
C GLU A 79 0.83 10.74 -19.46
N VAL A 80 0.12 10.45 -18.36
CA VAL A 80 -1.34 10.29 -18.34
C VAL A 80 -2.04 11.58 -17.95
N VAL A 81 -1.62 12.21 -16.83
CA VAL A 81 -2.35 13.37 -16.28
C VAL A 81 -1.94 14.70 -16.92
N HIS A 82 -0.74 14.79 -17.53
CA HIS A 82 -0.23 16.00 -18.18
C HIS A 82 0.40 15.67 -19.56
N PRO A 83 -0.40 15.09 -20.48
CA PRO A 83 0.09 14.54 -21.74
C PRO A 83 0.63 15.60 -22.70
N GLU A 84 0.19 16.86 -22.58
CA GLU A 84 0.56 17.96 -23.43
C GLU A 84 0.93 19.22 -22.61
N PRO A 85 1.82 20.11 -23.07
CA PRO A 85 2.36 21.23 -22.25
C PRO A 85 1.31 22.15 -21.62
N GLN A 86 0.14 22.28 -22.24
CA GLN A 86 -0.93 23.17 -21.79
C GLN A 86 -2.21 22.43 -21.39
N SER A 87 -2.20 21.09 -21.40
CA SER A 87 -3.39 20.29 -21.18
C SER A 87 -3.19 19.25 -20.08
N PHE A 88 -4.17 19.18 -19.16
CA PHE A 88 -4.26 18.14 -18.16
C PHE A 88 -5.46 17.24 -18.44
N ASP A 89 -5.27 15.93 -18.36
CA ASP A 89 -6.35 14.94 -18.45
C ASP A 89 -6.51 14.21 -17.11
N PHE A 90 -7.57 14.55 -16.40
CA PHE A 90 -7.92 13.93 -15.11
C PHE A 90 -8.95 12.80 -15.23
N SER A 91 -9.37 12.47 -16.46
CA SER A 91 -10.50 11.54 -16.68
C SER A 91 -10.28 10.17 -16.05
N GLN A 92 -9.07 9.63 -16.11
CA GLN A 92 -8.73 8.35 -15.50
C GLN A 92 -8.63 8.44 -13.97
N ALA A 93 -8.00 9.47 -13.45
CA ALA A 93 -7.86 9.68 -12.02
C ALA A 93 -9.22 9.97 -11.36
N ASP A 94 -10.07 10.78 -12.00
CA ASP A 94 -11.42 11.07 -11.52
C ASP A 94 -12.26 9.78 -11.34
N GLN A 95 -12.16 8.80 -12.24
CA GLN A 95 -12.87 7.51 -12.10
C GLN A 95 -12.48 6.77 -10.82
N ILE A 96 -11.18 6.76 -10.49
CA ILE A 96 -10.68 6.11 -9.27
C ILE A 96 -11.12 6.90 -8.03
N VAL A 97 -11.00 8.23 -8.06
CA VAL A 97 -11.41 9.11 -6.96
C VAL A 97 -12.91 8.99 -6.70
N ASP A 98 -13.73 8.92 -7.74
CA ASP A 98 -15.17 8.74 -7.62
C ASP A 98 -15.53 7.36 -7.06
N PHE A 99 -14.82 6.31 -7.50
CA PHE A 99 -15.01 4.97 -6.93
C PHE A 99 -14.68 4.95 -5.43
N ALA A 100 -13.50 5.44 -5.06
CA ALA A 100 -13.07 5.50 -3.66
C ALA A 100 -14.05 6.30 -2.79
N THR A 101 -14.51 7.45 -3.28
CA THR A 101 -15.47 8.31 -2.57
C THR A 101 -16.79 7.59 -2.33
N ARG A 102 -17.35 6.92 -3.35
CA ARG A 102 -18.61 6.16 -3.22
C ARG A 102 -18.51 5.00 -2.23
N HIS A 103 -17.33 4.42 -2.07
CA HIS A 103 -17.09 3.29 -1.16
C HIS A 103 -16.44 3.70 0.18
N GLY A 104 -16.31 5.01 0.47
CA GLY A 104 -15.75 5.51 1.73
C GLY A 104 -14.31 5.09 1.95
N MET A 105 -13.50 5.07 0.88
CA MET A 105 -12.09 4.70 0.90
C MET A 105 -11.20 5.94 0.90
N LYS A 106 -10.04 5.85 1.54
CA LYS A 106 -8.99 6.86 1.41
C LYS A 106 -8.31 6.75 0.05
N ILE A 107 -7.67 7.83 -0.39
CA ILE A 107 -6.96 7.86 -1.67
C ILE A 107 -5.54 8.36 -1.44
N ARG A 108 -4.55 7.57 -1.88
CA ARG A 108 -3.16 7.97 -1.99
C ARG A 108 -2.89 8.41 -3.42
N GLY A 109 -2.27 9.56 -3.62
CA GLY A 109 -1.89 10.06 -4.95
C GLY A 109 -0.47 9.63 -5.31
N HIS A 110 -0.32 8.91 -6.39
CA HIS A 110 0.97 8.42 -6.90
C HIS A 110 1.12 8.77 -8.38
N THR A 111 2.13 9.50 -8.78
CA THR A 111 3.13 10.25 -8.05
C THR A 111 3.36 11.60 -8.73
N LEU A 112 3.73 12.64 -7.98
CA LEU A 112 3.89 13.97 -8.57
C LEU A 112 5.20 14.13 -9.33
N VAL A 113 6.30 13.53 -8.86
CA VAL A 113 7.63 13.65 -9.47
C VAL A 113 8.31 12.28 -9.54
N TRP A 114 8.60 11.82 -10.74
CA TRP A 114 9.33 10.59 -11.00
C TRP A 114 10.24 10.74 -12.21
N HIS A 115 11.25 9.90 -12.35
CA HIS A 115 12.16 9.91 -13.49
C HIS A 115 11.64 9.14 -14.70
N ARG A 116 10.57 8.34 -14.52
CA ARG A 116 9.92 7.55 -15.59
C ARG A 116 8.54 8.09 -15.93
N GLN A 117 7.95 7.57 -17.00
CA GLN A 117 6.58 7.89 -17.47
C GLN A 117 6.32 9.41 -17.58
N ASN A 118 7.32 10.11 -18.11
CA ASN A 118 7.22 11.51 -18.47
C ASN A 118 6.91 11.63 -19.97
N PRO A 119 6.03 12.57 -20.41
CA PRO A 119 5.68 12.72 -21.80
C PRO A 119 6.86 13.24 -22.65
N THR A 120 6.86 12.93 -23.95
CA THR A 120 7.94 13.28 -24.87
C THR A 120 8.19 14.77 -24.96
N TRP A 121 7.14 15.61 -24.89
CA TRP A 121 7.30 17.06 -24.88
C TRP A 121 8.20 17.55 -23.74
N LEU A 122 8.16 16.85 -22.58
CA LEU A 122 8.97 17.19 -21.41
C LEU A 122 10.39 16.62 -21.53
N THR A 123 10.55 15.38 -21.97
CA THR A 123 11.85 14.70 -22.02
C THR A 123 12.71 15.10 -23.20
N GLU A 124 12.12 15.51 -24.33
CA GLU A 124 12.81 15.93 -25.54
C GLU A 124 12.83 17.46 -25.73
N GLY A 125 12.10 18.18 -24.85
CA GLY A 125 12.05 19.63 -24.85
C GLY A 125 13.39 20.25 -24.45
N LYS A 126 13.67 21.43 -25.00
CA LYS A 126 14.88 22.19 -24.65
C LYS A 126 14.49 23.30 -23.68
N TYR A 127 14.63 23.02 -22.40
CA TYR A 127 14.26 23.93 -21.34
C TYR A 127 15.48 24.46 -20.60
N THR A 128 15.41 25.72 -20.19
CA THR A 128 16.28 26.26 -19.14
C THR A 128 15.84 25.72 -17.77
N SER A 129 16.73 25.77 -16.78
CA SER A 129 16.38 25.38 -15.42
C SER A 129 15.23 26.19 -14.82
N GLY A 130 15.08 27.45 -15.19
CA GLY A 130 13.96 28.29 -14.77
C GLY A 130 12.63 27.81 -15.35
N GLU A 131 12.58 27.55 -16.67
CA GLU A 131 11.39 27.01 -17.33
C GLU A 131 10.98 25.64 -16.75
N LEU A 132 11.94 24.74 -16.49
CA LEU A 132 11.64 23.47 -15.84
C LEU A 132 11.11 23.64 -14.44
N ALA A 133 11.62 24.60 -13.66
CA ALA A 133 11.10 24.90 -12.34
C ALA A 133 9.64 25.36 -12.40
N GLU A 134 9.31 26.26 -13.35
CA GLU A 134 7.92 26.73 -13.56
C GLU A 134 6.98 25.60 -14.02
N ILE A 135 7.44 24.75 -14.93
CA ILE A 135 6.68 23.57 -15.41
C ILE A 135 6.38 22.63 -14.25
N LEU A 136 7.40 22.30 -13.43
CA LEU A 136 7.27 21.39 -12.31
C LEU A 136 6.35 21.96 -11.22
N GLU A 137 6.51 23.23 -10.87
CA GLU A 137 5.64 23.92 -9.91
C GLU A 137 4.18 23.95 -10.39
N LYS A 138 3.94 24.32 -11.65
CA LYS A 138 2.62 24.33 -12.27
C LYS A 138 1.97 22.95 -12.21
N HIS A 139 2.73 21.89 -12.55
CA HIS A 139 2.23 20.52 -12.51
C HIS A 139 1.81 20.13 -11.08
N ILE A 140 2.71 20.26 -10.11
CA ILE A 140 2.44 19.88 -8.72
C ILE A 140 1.21 20.65 -8.19
N LYS A 141 1.19 21.97 -8.35
CA LYS A 141 0.09 22.81 -7.83
C LYS A 141 -1.24 22.52 -8.54
N THR A 142 -1.22 22.20 -9.84
CA THR A 142 -2.45 21.87 -10.58
C THR A 142 -3.00 20.51 -10.15
N VAL A 143 -2.15 19.48 -10.09
CA VAL A 143 -2.58 18.11 -9.75
C VAL A 143 -3.04 18.02 -8.29
N VAL A 144 -2.25 18.51 -7.36
CA VAL A 144 -2.61 18.52 -5.94
C VAL A 144 -3.84 19.40 -5.69
N GLY A 145 -3.88 20.59 -6.28
CA GLY A 145 -5.01 21.51 -6.15
C GLY A 145 -6.33 20.96 -6.68
N ARG A 146 -6.31 20.18 -7.78
CA ARG A 146 -7.48 19.47 -8.33
C ARG A 146 -8.15 18.56 -7.31
N TYR A 147 -7.33 17.88 -6.50
CA TYR A 147 -7.80 16.88 -5.53
C TYR A 147 -7.68 17.34 -4.07
N ARG A 148 -7.56 18.65 -3.85
CA ARG A 148 -7.48 19.22 -2.52
C ARG A 148 -8.60 18.74 -1.61
N GLY A 149 -8.23 18.18 -0.45
CA GLY A 149 -9.14 17.61 0.54
C GLY A 149 -9.78 16.27 0.15
N LYS A 150 -9.47 15.72 -1.05
CA LYS A 150 -9.94 14.40 -1.50
C LYS A 150 -8.86 13.33 -1.39
N ILE A 151 -7.64 13.65 -1.80
CA ILE A 151 -6.48 12.78 -1.65
C ILE A 151 -5.84 13.08 -0.28
N PHE A 152 -5.71 12.03 0.56
CA PHE A 152 -5.25 12.22 1.94
C PHE A 152 -3.74 12.19 2.07
N ALA A 153 -3.04 11.55 1.14
CA ALA A 153 -1.59 11.42 1.11
C ALA A 153 -1.04 11.44 -0.32
N TRP A 154 0.12 12.03 -0.54
CA TRP A 154 0.79 12.12 -1.84
C TRP A 154 2.19 11.54 -1.77
N ASP A 155 2.56 10.73 -2.75
CA ASP A 155 3.95 10.48 -3.11
C ASP A 155 4.46 11.69 -3.90
N VAL A 156 5.11 12.60 -3.19
CA VAL A 156 5.57 13.86 -3.80
C VAL A 156 6.74 13.61 -4.74
N VAL A 157 7.71 12.81 -4.31
CA VAL A 157 8.84 12.37 -5.12
C VAL A 157 9.01 10.87 -4.96
N ASN A 158 9.13 10.19 -6.08
CA ASN A 158 9.33 8.75 -6.18
C ASN A 158 10.70 8.42 -6.75
N GLU A 159 11.45 7.51 -6.12
CA GLU A 159 12.70 6.90 -6.61
C GLU A 159 13.77 7.92 -7.04
N ALA A 160 14.08 8.87 -6.16
CA ALA A 160 15.09 9.87 -6.45
C ALA A 160 16.53 9.39 -6.24
N PHE A 161 16.73 8.27 -5.54
CA PHE A 161 18.05 7.67 -5.34
C PHE A 161 18.39 6.64 -6.42
N ASP A 162 19.68 6.56 -6.76
CA ASP A 162 20.16 5.68 -7.83
C ASP A 162 20.22 4.22 -7.38
N GLU A 163 19.80 3.30 -8.24
CA GLU A 163 19.82 1.86 -7.96
C GLU A 163 21.25 1.27 -8.05
N LEU A 164 22.05 1.80 -8.99
CA LEU A 164 23.42 1.32 -9.24
C LEU A 164 24.43 1.96 -8.29
N HIS A 165 24.12 3.13 -7.73
CA HIS A 165 24.93 3.87 -6.77
C HIS A 165 24.11 4.17 -5.51
N PRO A 166 23.82 3.15 -4.70
CA PRO A 166 22.98 3.29 -3.52
C PRO A 166 23.48 4.39 -2.58
N GLY A 167 22.62 5.36 -2.28
CA GLY A 167 22.97 6.53 -1.46
C GLY A 167 23.25 7.79 -2.26
N GLU A 168 23.40 7.72 -3.58
CA GLU A 168 23.52 8.89 -4.46
C GLU A 168 22.17 9.24 -5.09
N LEU A 169 21.92 10.53 -5.29
CA LEU A 169 20.74 10.99 -6.01
C LEU A 169 20.90 10.70 -7.50
N ARG A 170 19.87 10.15 -8.10
CA ARG A 170 19.75 9.86 -9.53
C ARG A 170 19.91 11.12 -10.37
N SER A 171 20.64 11.03 -11.48
CA SER A 171 20.68 12.08 -12.50
C SER A 171 19.40 12.05 -13.32
N THR A 172 18.67 13.17 -13.36
CA THR A 172 17.35 13.27 -13.99
C THR A 172 17.09 14.66 -14.57
N ILE A 173 16.06 14.78 -15.39
CA ILE A 173 15.56 16.06 -15.88
C ILE A 173 15.25 17.04 -14.75
N TRP A 174 14.83 16.56 -13.60
CA TRP A 174 14.42 17.37 -12.43
C TRP A 174 15.62 17.85 -11.61
N ARG A 175 16.70 17.06 -11.56
CA ARG A 175 17.87 17.35 -10.74
C ARG A 175 18.94 18.14 -11.49
N ASP A 176 19.47 17.61 -12.61
CA ASP A 176 20.72 18.05 -13.22
C ASP A 176 20.78 17.91 -14.76
N GLN A 177 19.67 17.51 -15.44
CA GLN A 177 19.60 17.33 -16.90
C GLN A 177 18.45 18.13 -17.55
N PRO A 178 18.47 19.46 -17.55
CA PRO A 178 19.35 20.41 -16.87
C PRO A 178 18.99 20.67 -15.41
N GLY A 179 17.90 20.07 -14.88
CA GLY A 179 17.40 20.28 -13.52
C GLY A 179 16.68 21.62 -13.37
N ILE A 180 16.12 21.84 -12.18
CA ILE A 180 15.40 23.08 -11.82
C ILE A 180 16.30 24.15 -11.19
N GLY A 181 17.60 24.13 -11.51
CA GLY A 181 18.58 25.12 -11.03
C GLY A 181 19.11 24.84 -9.60
N LEU A 182 18.93 23.63 -9.07
CA LEU A 182 19.32 23.25 -7.72
C LEU A 182 20.31 22.07 -7.67
N ALA A 183 20.90 21.67 -8.79
CA ALA A 183 21.75 20.48 -8.92
C ALA A 183 22.93 20.43 -7.92
N GLY A 184 23.55 21.58 -7.62
CA GLY A 184 24.68 21.69 -6.69
C GLY A 184 24.28 21.59 -5.19
N ASN A 185 22.99 21.54 -4.87
CA ASN A 185 22.45 21.67 -3.53
C ASN A 185 21.81 20.35 -3.01
N GLY A 186 22.34 19.20 -3.39
CA GLY A 186 21.88 17.90 -2.91
C GLY A 186 20.37 17.65 -3.20
N SER A 187 19.59 17.39 -2.14
CA SER A 187 18.14 17.11 -2.22
C SER A 187 17.24 18.35 -2.28
N SER A 188 17.79 19.53 -2.55
CA SER A 188 17.00 20.80 -2.53
C SER A 188 15.86 20.84 -3.57
N TYR A 189 16.00 20.14 -4.70
CA TYR A 189 14.89 20.02 -5.65
C TYR A 189 13.71 19.22 -5.07
N ILE A 190 14.00 18.18 -4.28
CA ILE A 190 12.99 17.37 -3.56
C ILE A 190 12.27 18.26 -2.54
N GLU A 191 13.04 18.99 -1.70
CA GLU A 191 12.45 19.95 -0.76
C GLU A 191 11.50 20.92 -1.45
N ARG A 192 11.90 21.44 -2.61
CA ARG A 192 11.07 22.39 -3.38
C ARG A 192 9.74 21.77 -3.78
N CYS A 193 9.74 20.50 -4.23
CA CYS A 193 8.52 19.78 -4.58
C CYS A 193 7.58 19.60 -3.37
N PHE A 194 8.13 19.27 -2.20
CA PHE A 194 7.34 19.16 -0.97
C PHE A 194 6.69 20.48 -0.56
N ARG A 195 7.40 21.59 -0.67
CA ARG A 195 6.84 22.92 -0.36
C ARG A 195 5.71 23.30 -1.31
N TRP A 196 5.86 23.07 -2.62
CA TRP A 196 4.81 23.33 -3.60
C TRP A 196 3.57 22.45 -3.39
N ALA A 197 3.77 21.16 -3.05
CA ALA A 197 2.65 20.27 -2.74
C ALA A 197 1.90 20.75 -1.48
N HIS A 198 2.61 21.13 -0.42
CA HIS A 198 2.01 21.66 0.80
C HIS A 198 1.26 22.98 0.58
N GLU A 199 1.80 23.88 -0.25
CA GLU A 199 1.11 25.12 -0.62
C GLU A 199 -0.21 24.84 -1.33
N ALA A 200 -0.27 23.79 -2.17
CA ALA A 200 -1.46 23.41 -2.91
C ALA A 200 -2.52 22.74 -2.01
N ASP A 201 -2.10 21.84 -1.11
CA ASP A 201 -2.98 21.23 -0.10
C ASP A 201 -2.26 21.05 1.26
N PRO A 202 -2.41 21.99 2.20
CA PRO A 202 -1.78 21.91 3.51
C PRO A 202 -2.32 20.77 4.42
N GLN A 203 -3.41 20.09 4.02
CA GLN A 203 -4.02 19.03 4.82
C GLN A 203 -3.61 17.63 4.36
N ALA A 204 -3.09 17.50 3.15
CA ALA A 204 -2.61 16.22 2.65
C ALA A 204 -1.28 15.84 3.31
N LEU A 205 -1.11 14.57 3.64
CA LEU A 205 0.17 14.03 4.09
C LEU A 205 1.13 13.89 2.92
N LEU A 206 2.38 14.26 3.11
CA LEU A 206 3.38 14.29 2.06
C LEU A 206 4.47 13.25 2.30
N PHE A 207 4.66 12.35 1.34
CA PHE A 207 5.57 11.21 1.42
C PHE A 207 6.68 11.30 0.38
N TYR A 208 7.85 10.81 0.76
CA TYR A 208 8.89 10.36 -0.14
C TYR A 208 8.76 8.86 -0.32
N ASN A 209 8.66 8.34 -1.56
CA ASN A 209 8.47 6.91 -1.84
C ASN A 209 9.69 6.33 -2.55
N GLU A 210 10.14 5.12 -2.17
CA GLU A 210 11.33 4.51 -2.74
C GLU A 210 11.30 2.99 -2.74
N ALA A 211 11.86 2.41 -3.80
CA ALA A 211 12.15 0.98 -3.93
C ALA A 211 13.45 0.59 -3.21
N GLU A 212 13.52 -0.66 -2.72
CA GLU A 212 14.74 -1.20 -2.09
C GLU A 212 15.24 -0.38 -0.89
N ALA A 213 14.35 0.39 -0.25
CA ALA A 213 14.66 1.25 0.89
C ALA A 213 14.07 0.72 2.21
N GLU A 214 13.44 -0.45 2.20
CA GLU A 214 12.75 -1.04 3.34
C GLU A 214 13.67 -1.59 4.42
N THR A 215 14.88 -2.01 4.04
CA THR A 215 15.89 -2.55 4.98
C THR A 215 16.94 -1.51 5.37
N MET A 216 17.74 -1.83 6.38
CA MET A 216 18.93 -1.04 6.75
C MET A 216 20.02 -1.24 5.71
N ASN A 217 20.15 -0.31 4.76
CA ASN A 217 21.10 -0.35 3.66
C ASN A 217 21.55 1.06 3.26
N PRO A 218 22.59 1.23 2.41
CA PRO A 218 23.10 2.56 2.04
C PRO A 218 22.05 3.49 1.42
N LYS A 219 21.09 2.96 0.62
CA LYS A 219 20.01 3.77 0.05
C LYS A 219 19.10 4.29 1.15
N SER A 220 18.65 3.43 2.05
CA SER A 220 17.78 3.83 3.17
C SER A 220 18.50 4.75 4.18
N ASP A 221 19.84 4.64 4.32
CA ASP A 221 20.64 5.54 5.15
C ASP A 221 20.69 6.96 4.57
N ALA A 222 20.81 7.08 3.25
CA ALA A 222 20.76 8.36 2.56
C ALA A 222 19.38 9.03 2.68
N ILE A 223 18.30 8.24 2.48
CA ILE A 223 16.93 8.71 2.67
C ILE A 223 16.70 9.16 4.12
N TYR A 224 17.14 8.36 5.10
CA TYR A 224 17.04 8.72 6.51
C TYR A 224 17.75 10.04 6.81
N THR A 225 18.94 10.25 6.25
CA THR A 225 19.71 11.49 6.40
C THR A 225 18.96 12.68 5.79
N MET A 226 18.40 12.52 4.58
CA MET A 226 17.58 13.53 3.93
C MET A 226 16.33 13.88 4.75
N VAL A 227 15.58 12.89 5.20
CA VAL A 227 14.35 13.09 5.98
C VAL A 227 14.65 13.76 7.31
N ARG A 228 15.72 13.37 7.99
CA ARG A 228 16.18 14.02 9.24
C ARG A 228 16.50 15.50 9.02
N ASP A 229 17.25 15.81 7.95
CA ASP A 229 17.55 17.21 7.59
C ASP A 229 16.28 18.00 7.25
N PHE A 230 15.37 17.41 6.47
CA PHE A 230 14.09 18.03 6.14
C PHE A 230 13.26 18.35 7.40
N ARG A 231 13.15 17.39 8.32
CA ARG A 231 12.45 17.61 9.60
C ARG A 231 13.08 18.75 10.42
N GLN A 232 14.41 18.80 10.49
CA GLN A 232 15.13 19.84 11.21
C GLN A 232 14.93 21.24 10.61
N ARG A 233 14.78 21.34 9.29
CA ARG A 233 14.58 22.60 8.56
C ARG A 233 13.11 22.96 8.35
N GLY A 234 12.17 22.19 8.90
CA GLY A 234 10.74 22.45 8.76
C GLY A 234 10.21 22.29 7.33
N VAL A 235 10.82 21.36 6.55
CA VAL A 235 10.24 20.92 5.29
C VAL A 235 9.00 20.08 5.59
N PRO A 236 7.87 20.28 4.88
CA PRO A 236 6.61 19.59 5.16
C PRO A 236 6.66 18.14 4.64
N ILE A 237 7.42 17.28 5.29
CA ILE A 237 7.46 15.85 5.05
C ILE A 237 6.81 15.11 6.22
N ASP A 238 5.80 14.30 5.93
CA ASP A 238 5.00 13.57 6.91
C ASP A 238 5.38 12.10 6.98
N GLY A 239 5.95 11.54 5.90
CA GLY A 239 6.27 10.13 5.88
C GLY A 239 7.22 9.69 4.78
N VAL A 240 7.55 8.39 4.86
CA VAL A 240 8.31 7.66 3.85
C VAL A 240 7.51 6.44 3.42
N GLY A 241 7.44 6.21 2.12
CA GLY A 241 6.90 5.00 1.52
C GLY A 241 8.02 3.99 1.26
N PHE A 242 7.83 2.77 1.72
CA PHE A 242 8.63 1.61 1.36
C PHE A 242 7.83 0.77 0.35
N GLN A 243 8.29 0.68 -0.89
CA GLN A 243 7.55 -0.02 -1.94
C GLN A 243 7.32 -1.49 -1.57
N MET A 244 8.32 -2.18 -1.03
CA MET A 244 8.20 -3.56 -0.55
C MET A 244 7.93 -4.58 -1.66
N HIS A 245 8.56 -4.43 -2.81
CA HIS A 245 8.57 -5.44 -3.86
C HIS A 245 9.52 -6.59 -3.48
N ILE A 246 8.98 -7.69 -3.00
CA ILE A 246 9.76 -8.83 -2.51
C ILE A 246 9.95 -9.87 -3.60
N ALA A 247 11.20 -10.06 -4.02
CA ALA A 247 11.61 -11.11 -4.93
C ALA A 247 12.18 -12.33 -4.18
N HIS A 248 12.21 -13.48 -4.84
CA HIS A 248 12.91 -14.69 -4.38
C HIS A 248 12.49 -15.19 -2.97
N LEU A 249 11.27 -14.90 -2.54
CA LEU A 249 10.73 -15.33 -1.24
C LEU A 249 11.65 -15.02 -0.05
N HIS A 250 12.35 -13.89 -0.09
CA HIS A 250 13.28 -13.49 0.96
C HIS A 250 13.00 -12.07 1.46
N ALA A 251 12.77 -11.94 2.78
CA ALA A 251 12.62 -10.65 3.45
C ALA A 251 13.40 -10.64 4.77
N ASP A 252 14.31 -9.68 4.92
CA ASP A 252 14.97 -9.43 6.21
C ASP A 252 14.06 -8.59 7.12
N VAL A 253 13.11 -9.28 7.75
CA VAL A 253 12.08 -8.64 8.60
C VAL A 253 12.68 -7.92 9.80
N ALA A 254 13.80 -8.41 10.34
CA ALA A 254 14.48 -7.74 11.46
C ALA A 254 15.06 -6.39 11.03
N SER A 255 15.68 -6.33 9.85
CA SER A 255 16.19 -5.11 9.25
C SER A 255 15.06 -4.14 8.88
N ILE A 256 13.96 -4.63 8.27
CA ILE A 256 12.75 -3.84 7.98
C ILE A 256 12.20 -3.22 9.26
N SER A 257 12.04 -4.00 10.32
CA SER A 257 11.53 -3.55 11.62
C SER A 257 12.43 -2.47 12.24
N ALA A 258 13.74 -2.64 12.22
CA ALA A 258 14.70 -1.64 12.68
C ALA A 258 14.61 -0.34 11.86
N ASN A 259 14.42 -0.46 10.56
CA ASN A 259 14.30 0.68 9.66
C ASN A 259 12.99 1.45 9.90
N ILE A 260 11.85 0.78 10.06
CA ILE A 260 10.58 1.41 10.46
C ILE A 260 10.77 2.20 11.76
N ASN A 261 11.42 1.60 12.76
CA ASN A 261 11.66 2.25 14.05
C ASN A 261 12.47 3.53 13.95
N ARG A 262 13.57 3.54 13.17
CA ARG A 262 14.40 4.74 13.07
C ARG A 262 13.68 5.90 12.38
N PHE A 263 12.87 5.63 11.35
CA PHE A 263 12.05 6.67 10.73
C PHE A 263 10.94 7.15 11.69
N ALA A 264 10.29 6.25 12.42
CA ALA A 264 9.32 6.61 13.45
C ALA A 264 9.92 7.53 14.52
N ALA A 265 11.19 7.33 14.90
CA ALA A 265 11.92 8.20 15.85
C ALA A 265 12.17 9.62 15.33
N LEU A 266 12.10 9.86 14.02
CA LEU A 266 12.11 11.20 13.42
C LEU A 266 10.75 11.89 13.49
N GLY A 267 9.70 11.21 14.00
CA GLY A 267 8.33 11.72 14.07
C GLY A 267 7.62 11.70 12.71
N VAL A 268 8.00 10.79 11.80
CA VAL A 268 7.34 10.59 10.50
C VAL A 268 6.63 9.25 10.43
N GLN A 269 5.62 9.16 9.57
CA GLN A 269 4.96 7.90 9.26
C GLN A 269 5.80 7.06 8.30
N VAL A 270 5.60 5.75 8.37
CA VAL A 270 6.05 4.80 7.36
C VAL A 270 4.82 4.14 6.76
N HIS A 271 4.70 4.14 5.46
CA HIS A 271 3.70 3.34 4.74
C HIS A 271 4.42 2.28 3.91
N ILE A 272 3.93 1.04 3.94
CA ILE A 272 4.24 0.04 2.93
C ILE A 272 3.32 0.35 1.75
N THR A 273 3.87 0.67 0.59
CA THR A 273 3.11 1.35 -0.47
C THR A 273 2.77 0.48 -1.68
N GLU A 274 3.56 -0.55 -1.95
CA GLU A 274 3.48 -1.29 -3.22
C GLU A 274 3.70 -2.80 -3.04
N MET A 275 3.40 -3.32 -1.86
CA MET A 275 3.79 -4.68 -1.49
C MET A 275 3.29 -5.73 -2.48
N ASP A 276 4.21 -6.51 -2.98
CA ASP A 276 3.99 -7.80 -3.62
C ASP A 276 5.11 -8.76 -3.23
N VAL A 277 4.81 -10.05 -3.24
CA VAL A 277 5.77 -11.11 -2.90
C VAL A 277 5.76 -12.13 -4.03
N ALA A 278 6.69 -11.97 -4.96
CA ALA A 278 6.80 -12.83 -6.15
C ALA A 278 7.19 -14.26 -5.76
N VAL A 279 6.53 -15.23 -6.38
CA VAL A 279 6.85 -16.64 -6.21
C VAL A 279 7.15 -17.29 -7.56
N PRO A 280 8.01 -18.33 -7.60
CA PRO A 280 8.22 -19.12 -8.81
C PRO A 280 6.90 -19.72 -9.32
N VAL A 281 6.71 -19.71 -10.64
CA VAL A 281 5.52 -20.29 -11.26
C VAL A 281 5.88 -21.24 -12.42
N ASP A 282 5.01 -22.22 -12.65
CA ASP A 282 5.11 -23.10 -13.82
C ASP A 282 4.73 -22.37 -15.13
N ALA A 283 4.82 -23.08 -16.25
CA ALA A 283 4.48 -22.53 -17.58
C ALA A 283 3.01 -22.06 -17.70
N ASN A 284 2.13 -22.49 -16.81
CA ASN A 284 0.73 -22.10 -16.75
C ASN A 284 0.51 -20.93 -15.76
N GLY A 285 1.56 -20.49 -15.08
CA GLY A 285 1.51 -19.43 -14.08
C GLY A 285 1.00 -19.89 -12.71
N ASN A 286 1.10 -21.18 -12.39
CA ASN A 286 0.73 -21.71 -11.07
C ASN A 286 1.96 -21.81 -10.17
N ALA A 287 1.80 -21.41 -8.93
CA ALA A 287 2.79 -21.59 -7.87
C ALA A 287 2.59 -22.91 -7.11
N SER A 288 3.64 -23.42 -6.49
CA SER A 288 3.53 -24.57 -5.59
C SER A 288 2.81 -24.20 -4.29
N ALA A 289 2.21 -25.17 -3.61
CA ALA A 289 1.58 -24.95 -2.30
C ALA A 289 2.60 -24.52 -1.24
N GLU A 290 3.83 -25.02 -1.33
CA GLU A 290 4.93 -24.65 -0.45
C GLU A 290 5.34 -23.18 -0.62
N ASP A 291 5.53 -22.72 -1.87
CA ASP A 291 5.86 -21.33 -2.16
C ASP A 291 4.74 -20.36 -1.73
N LEU A 292 3.47 -20.76 -1.93
CA LEU A 292 2.33 -19.96 -1.45
C LEU A 292 2.28 -19.88 0.08
N GLN A 293 2.74 -20.89 0.79
CA GLN A 293 2.83 -20.84 2.24
C GLN A 293 4.00 -19.96 2.70
N LEU A 294 5.17 -20.03 2.05
CA LEU A 294 6.29 -19.13 2.30
C LEU A 294 5.91 -17.67 2.02
N GLN A 295 5.20 -17.42 0.93
CA GLN A 295 4.63 -16.12 0.63
C GLN A 295 3.74 -15.60 1.77
N ALA A 296 2.83 -16.44 2.25
CA ALA A 296 1.93 -16.10 3.35
C ALA A 296 2.69 -15.75 4.64
N ASP A 297 3.76 -16.47 4.93
CA ASP A 297 4.61 -16.20 6.08
C ASP A 297 5.33 -14.86 5.98
N ILE A 298 5.79 -14.48 4.79
CA ILE A 298 6.39 -13.15 4.53
C ILE A 298 5.36 -12.05 4.74
N TYR A 299 4.16 -12.16 4.13
CA TYR A 299 3.07 -11.19 4.35
C TYR A 299 2.74 -11.04 5.83
N ARG A 300 2.62 -12.14 6.57
CA ARG A 300 2.35 -12.14 8.01
C ARG A 300 3.45 -11.42 8.80
N GLN A 301 4.71 -11.75 8.54
CA GLN A 301 5.84 -11.20 9.29
C GLN A 301 5.99 -9.69 9.06
N ILE A 302 5.89 -9.23 7.81
CA ILE A 302 5.97 -7.81 7.47
C ILE A 302 4.77 -7.06 8.08
N ALA A 303 3.56 -7.59 7.97
CA ALA A 303 2.38 -6.98 8.58
C ALA A 303 2.52 -6.89 10.10
N THR A 304 3.01 -7.95 10.75
CA THR A 304 3.25 -7.95 12.20
C THR A 304 4.28 -6.89 12.60
N ALA A 305 5.38 -6.78 11.85
CA ALA A 305 6.38 -5.74 12.09
C ALA A 305 5.78 -4.34 11.95
N CYS A 306 5.01 -4.10 10.89
CA CYS A 306 4.33 -2.82 10.65
C CYS A 306 3.36 -2.47 11.79
N VAL A 307 2.45 -3.38 12.16
CA VAL A 307 1.45 -3.15 13.23
C VAL A 307 2.13 -2.93 14.60
N SER A 308 3.21 -3.66 14.90
CA SER A 308 3.94 -3.55 16.16
C SER A 308 4.64 -2.20 16.34
N HIS A 309 4.94 -1.50 15.25
CA HIS A 309 5.62 -0.20 15.25
C HIS A 309 4.69 0.97 14.97
N ARG A 310 3.40 0.78 15.17
CA ARG A 310 2.42 1.85 15.03
C ARG A 310 2.41 2.72 16.28
N LEU A 311 2.67 4.01 16.10
CA LEU A 311 2.54 5.05 17.12
C LEU A 311 1.39 6.00 16.73
N SER A 312 0.94 6.84 17.65
CA SER A 312 -0.22 7.74 17.43
C SER A 312 -0.04 8.66 16.21
N TYR A 313 1.19 9.15 15.94
CA TYR A 313 1.49 10.13 14.90
C TYR A 313 2.68 9.77 14.02
N SER A 314 3.33 8.63 14.28
CA SER A 314 4.49 8.16 13.54
C SER A 314 4.51 6.64 13.48
N GLY A 315 5.52 6.07 12.82
CA GLY A 315 5.62 4.62 12.64
C GLY A 315 4.74 4.10 11.52
N CYS A 316 4.57 2.78 11.43
CA CYS A 316 3.85 2.17 10.31
C CYS A 316 2.34 2.33 10.46
N ALA A 317 1.68 2.93 9.45
CA ALA A 317 0.26 3.27 9.49
C ALA A 317 -0.58 2.68 8.35
N ALA A 318 0.07 2.15 7.30
CA ALA A 318 -0.61 1.59 6.14
C ALA A 318 0.19 0.44 5.52
N ILE A 319 -0.53 -0.52 4.97
CA ILE A 319 -0.02 -1.52 4.02
C ILE A 319 -0.86 -1.43 2.76
N GLN A 320 -0.18 -1.30 1.62
CA GLN A 320 -0.79 -1.27 0.31
C GLN A 320 -0.08 -2.26 -0.61
N THR A 321 -0.85 -2.98 -1.40
CA THR A 321 -0.33 -3.91 -2.40
C THR A 321 -0.34 -3.28 -3.79
N TRP A 322 0.63 -3.64 -4.65
CA TRP A 322 0.66 -3.16 -6.03
C TRP A 322 -0.27 -3.99 -6.92
N GLY A 323 -1.55 -3.69 -6.84
CA GLY A 323 -2.66 -4.54 -7.25
C GLY A 323 -3.14 -5.42 -6.09
N PHE A 324 -4.18 -6.25 -6.30
CA PHE A 324 -4.64 -7.19 -5.25
C PHE A 324 -4.91 -8.60 -5.77
N THR A 325 -5.01 -8.78 -7.09
CA THR A 325 -5.26 -10.07 -7.74
C THR A 325 -4.18 -10.40 -8.75
N ASP A 326 -3.75 -11.65 -8.75
CA ASP A 326 -2.75 -12.18 -9.70
C ASP A 326 -3.18 -12.04 -11.17
N LYS A 327 -4.47 -11.75 -11.44
CA LYS A 327 -5.00 -11.53 -12.77
C LYS A 327 -4.36 -10.34 -13.48
N TYR A 328 -4.03 -9.30 -12.73
CA TYR A 328 -3.52 -8.03 -13.24
C TYR A 328 -2.15 -7.66 -12.68
N SER A 329 -1.46 -8.58 -12.00
CA SER A 329 -0.12 -8.34 -11.48
C SER A 329 0.90 -8.06 -12.59
N TRP A 330 1.75 -7.06 -12.37
CA TRP A 330 2.85 -6.70 -13.28
C TRP A 330 4.00 -7.72 -13.25
N ILE A 331 4.13 -8.49 -12.17
CA ILE A 331 5.26 -9.41 -11.92
C ILE A 331 5.47 -10.39 -13.08
N GLY A 332 4.40 -10.99 -13.59
CA GLY A 332 4.53 -11.97 -14.67
C GLY A 332 5.15 -11.41 -15.96
N SER A 333 4.91 -10.13 -16.28
CA SER A 333 5.53 -9.47 -17.43
C SER A 333 6.97 -9.05 -17.13
N HIS A 334 7.24 -8.58 -15.92
CA HIS A 334 8.56 -8.16 -15.48
C HIS A 334 9.55 -9.33 -15.41
N SER A 335 9.15 -10.46 -14.83
CA SER A 335 9.96 -11.66 -14.65
C SER A 335 10.05 -12.56 -15.90
N LYS A 336 9.54 -12.12 -17.06
CA LYS A 336 9.43 -12.95 -18.26
C LYS A 336 8.69 -14.29 -18.01
N LYS A 337 7.70 -14.26 -17.11
CA LYS A 337 6.84 -15.37 -16.71
C LYS A 337 7.53 -16.48 -15.91
N THR A 338 8.66 -16.20 -15.27
CA THR A 338 9.30 -17.15 -14.35
C THR A 338 8.79 -17.01 -12.92
N GLU A 339 8.23 -15.85 -12.59
CA GLU A 339 7.61 -15.54 -11.31
C GLU A 339 6.22 -14.93 -11.52
N GLY A 340 5.38 -15.03 -10.51
CA GLY A 340 4.00 -14.53 -10.53
C GLY A 340 3.31 -14.77 -9.20
N ALA A 341 2.00 -14.94 -9.25
CA ALA A 341 1.15 -15.26 -8.09
C ALA A 341 1.50 -14.41 -6.85
N ALA A 342 1.82 -13.12 -7.05
CA ALA A 342 2.48 -12.27 -6.06
C ALA A 342 1.53 -11.62 -5.04
N LEU A 343 0.21 -11.66 -5.31
CA LEU A 343 -0.79 -10.86 -4.62
C LEU A 343 -1.72 -11.71 -3.72
N LEU A 344 -2.69 -11.05 -3.08
CA LEU A 344 -3.54 -11.63 -2.04
C LEU A 344 -4.64 -12.55 -2.60
N PHE A 345 -5.11 -12.26 -3.82
CA PHE A 345 -6.16 -13.02 -4.50
C PHE A 345 -5.63 -13.66 -5.78
N ASP A 346 -6.13 -14.86 -6.09
CA ASP A 346 -5.82 -15.52 -7.35
C ASP A 346 -6.48 -14.81 -8.55
N ARG A 347 -6.27 -15.36 -9.76
CA ARG A 347 -6.86 -14.83 -11.01
C ARG A 347 -8.40 -14.91 -11.06
N ASN A 348 -9.02 -15.65 -10.15
CA ASN A 348 -10.46 -15.83 -10.02
C ASN A 348 -11.02 -15.13 -8.77
N TYR A 349 -10.27 -14.20 -8.17
CA TYR A 349 -10.62 -13.47 -6.95
C TYR A 349 -10.84 -14.35 -5.71
N ARG A 350 -10.23 -15.54 -5.66
CA ARG A 350 -10.24 -16.39 -4.47
C ARG A 350 -9.08 -15.98 -3.55
N ALA A 351 -9.37 -15.87 -2.26
CA ALA A 351 -8.38 -15.56 -1.26
C ALA A 351 -7.27 -16.63 -1.21
N LYS A 352 -6.02 -16.20 -1.23
CA LYS A 352 -4.83 -17.05 -1.11
C LYS A 352 -4.40 -17.16 0.36
N PRO A 353 -3.48 -18.07 0.72
CA PRO A 353 -2.91 -18.13 2.07
C PRO A 353 -2.35 -16.77 2.55
N ALA A 354 -1.77 -15.98 1.65
CA ALA A 354 -1.27 -14.62 1.92
C ALA A 354 -2.36 -13.66 2.42
N TYR A 355 -3.56 -13.72 1.85
CA TYR A 355 -4.71 -12.93 2.31
C TYR A 355 -5.06 -13.26 3.77
N LEU A 356 -5.19 -14.56 4.09
CA LEU A 356 -5.52 -15.00 5.44
C LEU A 356 -4.44 -14.59 6.46
N ALA A 357 -3.18 -14.72 6.07
CA ALA A 357 -2.03 -14.38 6.90
C ALA A 357 -1.99 -12.87 7.22
N LEU A 358 -2.18 -12.01 6.20
CA LEU A 358 -2.25 -10.56 6.36
C LEU A 358 -3.44 -10.13 7.21
N ARG A 359 -4.64 -10.66 6.92
CA ARG A 359 -5.85 -10.36 7.68
C ARG A 359 -5.70 -10.70 9.16
N ASN A 360 -5.18 -11.89 9.47
CA ASN A 360 -4.98 -12.33 10.84
C ASN A 360 -3.93 -11.48 11.57
N ALA A 361 -2.87 -11.05 10.88
CA ALA A 361 -1.88 -10.15 11.47
C ALA A 361 -2.47 -8.76 11.79
N LEU A 362 -3.38 -8.25 10.98
CA LEU A 362 -4.08 -6.98 11.24
C LEU A 362 -5.13 -7.11 12.35
N ALA A 363 -5.76 -8.28 12.52
CA ALA A 363 -6.75 -8.53 13.56
C ALA A 363 -6.13 -8.85 14.94
N ALA A 364 -4.87 -9.31 14.98
CA ALA A 364 -4.18 -9.61 16.23
C ALA A 364 -3.81 -8.32 16.97
N ARG A 365 -4.38 -8.14 18.17
CA ARG A 365 -4.10 -7.02 19.09
C ARG A 365 -3.30 -7.49 20.28
#